data_da1d24b5ad8b0fbac2bc7884c54b7b8b
#
_entry.id   da1d24b5ad8b0fbac2bc7884c54b7b8b
#
_cell.length_a   1.000
_cell.length_b   1.000
_cell.length_c   1.000
_cell.angle_alpha   90.00
_cell.angle_beta   90.00
_cell.angle_gamma   90.00
#
_symmetry.space_group_name_H-M   'P 1'
#
loop_
_entity.id
_entity.type
_entity.pdbx_description
1 polymer ?
#
loop_
_entity_poly.entity_id
_entity_poly.type
_entity_poly.pdbx_seq_one_letter_code
_entity_poly.pdbx_strand_id
1 'polypeptide(L)'
;MKTAIIAAAAAAVTALSFSAAALSATDTSVPQTEAGVANVIRSATDLPGPLAKRGPEHVKVSFDTVEVTGALADGTTYRYWTFDGKVPGPFVRVREGDTVEIELTNDDDSVMAHNIDLHAVTGPHGGGSATMALPGETRSFTFKALQPGLYVYHCATPMVAQHIANGMYGLILVEPEGGLPAVDREFYVMQGEIYTEEAHGTKGELTESIEKLLDEQPEYYVFNGAADALMGDNALKAKTDETIRVYFGVGGPNKTSSFHVIGEIFDKVYNLASLTAAPLTDVQTITVPPGGAAVVEFKAEVPGPYVLVDHALSRADRGLKGILQVEGPDRPDLFHVAPDETKAAHN
;
A
#
# COMPACT_ATOMS: atom_id res chain seq x y z
N MET A 1 22.50 71.09 31.32
CA MET A 1 21.16 70.49 31.47
C MET A 1 20.61 70.16 30.08
N LYS A 2 20.71 68.91 29.63
CA LYS A 2 20.02 68.39 28.42
C LYS A 2 19.50 67.01 28.77
N THR A 3 18.19 66.93 28.89
CA THR A 3 17.42 65.74 29.24
C THR A 3 17.31 64.85 28.00
N ALA A 4 17.81 63.62 28.10
CA ALA A 4 17.64 62.61 27.06
C ALA A 4 16.37 61.78 27.35
N ILE A 5 15.48 61.75 26.39
CA ILE A 5 14.25 60.92 26.40
C ILE A 5 14.62 59.58 25.78
N ILE A 6 14.49 58.50 26.56
CA ILE A 6 14.63 57.13 26.08
C ILE A 6 13.25 56.66 25.63
N ALA A 7 13.10 56.41 24.33
CA ALA A 7 11.91 55.75 23.76
C ALA A 7 12.09 54.24 23.85
N ALA A 8 11.22 53.57 24.59
CA ALA A 8 11.12 52.10 24.64
C ALA A 8 10.33 51.62 23.44
N ALA A 9 10.96 50.86 22.55
CA ALA A 9 10.28 50.12 21.49
C ALA A 9 9.78 48.79 22.04
N ALA A 10 8.47 48.64 22.12
CA ALA A 10 7.82 47.36 22.42
C ALA A 10 7.81 46.47 21.16
N ALA A 11 8.59 45.40 21.19
CA ALA A 11 8.54 44.38 20.15
C ALA A 11 7.32 43.49 20.40
N ALA A 12 6.35 43.54 19.47
CA ALA A 12 5.22 42.62 19.45
C ALA A 12 5.72 41.26 18.90
N VAL A 13 5.78 40.26 19.76
CA VAL A 13 6.00 38.87 19.36
C VAL A 13 4.66 38.31 18.88
N THR A 14 4.49 38.23 17.58
CA THR A 14 3.37 37.47 16.98
C THR A 14 3.71 35.97 17.10
N ALA A 15 3.02 35.29 18.01
CA ALA A 15 3.05 33.83 18.09
C ALA A 15 2.32 33.27 16.86
N LEU A 16 3.07 32.72 15.91
CA LEU A 16 2.52 31.88 14.86
C LEU A 16 2.10 30.55 15.51
N SER A 17 0.81 30.33 15.64
CA SER A 17 0.24 29.05 16.01
C SER A 17 0.33 28.11 14.80
N PHE A 18 1.25 27.16 14.85
CA PHE A 18 1.29 26.04 13.91
C PHE A 18 0.15 25.09 14.27
N SER A 19 -0.84 24.94 13.40
CA SER A 19 -1.81 23.85 13.47
C SER A 19 -1.11 22.58 12.98
N ALA A 20 -0.73 21.71 13.91
CA ALA A 20 -0.34 20.35 13.59
C ALA A 20 -1.64 19.58 13.22
N ALA A 21 -1.83 19.25 11.96
CA ALA A 21 -2.83 18.28 11.57
C ALA A 21 -2.33 16.89 11.99
N ALA A 22 -2.79 16.43 13.16
CA ALA A 22 -2.59 15.04 13.56
C ALA A 22 -3.51 14.18 12.70
N LEU A 23 -2.95 13.32 11.85
CA LEU A 23 -3.67 12.18 11.32
C LEU A 23 -4.06 11.32 12.54
N SER A 24 -5.37 11.16 12.73
CA SER A 24 -5.97 10.48 13.88
C SER A 24 -5.31 9.12 14.07
N ALA A 25 -4.89 8.82 15.28
CA ALA A 25 -4.47 7.47 15.65
C ALA A 25 -5.62 6.51 15.32
N THR A 26 -5.38 5.61 14.37
CA THR A 26 -6.28 4.50 14.10
C THR A 26 -6.30 3.63 15.34
N ASP A 27 -7.49 3.13 15.71
CA ASP A 27 -7.65 2.13 16.75
C ASP A 27 -6.74 0.94 16.42
N THR A 28 -5.68 0.76 17.18
CA THR A 28 -4.65 -0.27 16.97
C THR A 28 -5.10 -1.66 17.40
N SER A 29 -6.34 -1.82 17.88
CA SER A 29 -6.89 -3.13 18.16
C SER A 29 -7.06 -3.93 16.87
N VAL A 30 -6.19 -4.91 16.65
CA VAL A 30 -6.25 -5.81 15.48
C VAL A 30 -7.54 -6.64 15.56
N PRO A 31 -8.48 -6.53 14.60
CA PRO A 31 -9.71 -7.32 14.63
C PRO A 31 -9.39 -8.82 14.57
N GLN A 32 -9.91 -9.58 15.51
CA GLN A 32 -9.74 -11.04 15.55
C GLN A 32 -10.94 -11.72 14.87
N THR A 33 -10.68 -12.63 13.92
CA THR A 33 -11.72 -13.38 13.17
C THR A 33 -12.13 -14.68 13.84
N GLU A 34 -11.19 -15.32 14.55
CA GLU A 34 -11.39 -16.49 15.44
C GLU A 34 -10.53 -16.29 16.66
N ALA A 35 -10.71 -17.09 17.72
CA ALA A 35 -9.95 -16.90 18.96
C ALA A 35 -8.43 -16.93 18.68
N GLY A 36 -7.78 -15.76 18.69
CA GLY A 36 -6.35 -15.60 18.50
C GLY A 36 -5.85 -15.42 17.07
N VAL A 37 -6.72 -15.43 16.03
CA VAL A 37 -6.34 -15.22 14.63
C VAL A 37 -6.73 -13.81 14.19
N ALA A 38 -5.74 -13.03 13.76
CA ALA A 38 -5.94 -11.66 13.30
C ALA A 38 -6.43 -11.62 11.85
N ASN A 39 -7.27 -10.63 11.54
CA ASN A 39 -7.52 -10.24 10.14
C ASN A 39 -6.42 -9.25 9.70
N VAL A 40 -5.41 -9.74 9.01
CA VAL A 40 -4.28 -8.93 8.54
C VAL A 40 -4.55 -8.20 7.22
N ILE A 41 -5.65 -8.48 6.54
CA ILE A 41 -5.98 -7.89 5.24
C ILE A 41 -6.25 -6.39 5.39
N ARG A 42 -5.52 -5.57 4.63
CA ARG A 42 -5.88 -4.16 4.46
C ARG A 42 -6.86 -4.03 3.29
N SER A 43 -8.00 -3.38 3.55
CA SER A 43 -8.94 -3.05 2.49
C SER A 43 -8.27 -2.18 1.42
N ALA A 44 -8.55 -2.45 0.15
CA ALA A 44 -8.04 -1.61 -0.95
C ALA A 44 -8.59 -0.17 -0.91
N THR A 45 -9.62 0.10 -0.12
CA THR A 45 -10.19 1.44 0.08
C THR A 45 -9.69 2.12 1.35
N ASP A 46 -8.83 1.47 2.13
CA ASP A 46 -8.24 2.04 3.35
C ASP A 46 -7.03 2.91 2.99
N LEU A 47 -7.32 4.12 2.51
CA LEU A 47 -6.34 5.15 2.18
C LEU A 47 -6.92 6.55 2.43
N PRO A 48 -6.09 7.54 2.82
CA PRO A 48 -6.53 8.92 2.98
C PRO A 48 -6.99 9.52 1.66
N GLY A 49 -8.06 10.33 1.69
CA GLY A 49 -8.52 11.08 0.53
C GLY A 49 -7.49 12.10 0.02
N PRO A 50 -7.73 12.69 -1.18
CA PRO A 50 -6.87 13.72 -1.76
C PRO A 50 -6.64 14.89 -0.81
N LEU A 51 -5.39 15.38 -0.75
CA LEU A 51 -5.05 16.51 0.10
C LEU A 51 -5.71 17.81 -0.43
N ALA A 52 -6.28 18.59 0.49
CA ALA A 52 -6.75 19.93 0.18
C ALA A 52 -5.60 20.79 -0.35
N LYS A 53 -5.90 21.81 -1.17
CA LYS A 53 -4.90 22.79 -1.59
C LYS A 53 -4.33 23.52 -0.38
N ARG A 54 -3.05 23.41 -0.17
CA ARG A 54 -2.30 24.02 0.93
C ARG A 54 -0.83 24.17 0.56
N GLY A 55 -0.11 25.00 1.27
CA GLY A 55 1.36 25.02 1.23
C GLY A 55 1.98 23.85 1.99
N PRO A 56 3.33 23.79 2.05
CA PRO A 56 4.06 22.82 2.87
C PRO A 56 3.68 22.94 4.35
N GLU A 57 3.53 21.79 5.00
CA GLU A 57 3.20 21.69 6.43
C GLU A 57 4.15 20.73 7.15
N HIS A 58 4.07 20.73 8.49
CA HIS A 58 4.65 19.68 9.31
C HIS A 58 3.61 18.60 9.53
N VAL A 59 3.91 17.39 9.07
CA VAL A 59 3.01 16.23 9.13
C VAL A 59 3.66 15.17 10.02
N LYS A 60 2.96 14.73 11.07
CA LYS A 60 3.38 13.61 11.90
C LYS A 60 2.66 12.34 11.43
N VAL A 61 3.43 11.27 11.23
CA VAL A 61 2.95 9.93 10.89
C VAL A 61 3.52 8.96 11.92
N SER A 62 2.65 8.24 12.59
CA SER A 62 3.03 7.24 13.59
C SER A 62 2.74 5.84 13.06
N PHE A 63 3.61 4.89 13.37
CA PHE A 63 3.47 3.47 13.05
C PHE A 63 3.71 2.65 14.30
N ASP A 64 2.84 1.67 14.53
CA ASP A 64 3.08 0.62 15.53
C ASP A 64 3.48 -0.67 14.81
N THR A 65 4.62 -1.27 15.20
CA THR A 65 4.98 -2.58 14.67
C THR A 65 4.41 -3.67 15.56
N VAL A 66 3.64 -4.56 14.97
CA VAL A 66 2.88 -5.59 15.67
C VAL A 66 3.11 -6.95 15.02
N GLU A 67 3.45 -7.96 15.80
CA GLU A 67 3.62 -9.33 15.34
C GLU A 67 2.38 -10.16 15.71
N VAL A 68 1.68 -10.71 14.71
CA VAL A 68 0.40 -11.40 14.91
C VAL A 68 0.31 -12.69 14.13
N THR A 69 -0.41 -13.69 14.66
CA THR A 69 -0.87 -14.83 13.86
C THR A 69 -2.11 -14.43 13.08
N GLY A 70 -2.03 -14.42 11.76
CA GLY A 70 -3.10 -13.99 10.86
C GLY A 70 -3.54 -15.11 9.90
N ALA A 71 -4.74 -14.98 9.36
CA ALA A 71 -5.24 -15.86 8.31
C ALA A 71 -4.51 -15.57 6.98
N LEU A 72 -3.82 -16.59 6.43
CA LEU A 72 -3.13 -16.50 5.15
C LEU A 72 -4.00 -17.00 3.98
N ALA A 73 -4.70 -18.09 4.20
CA ALA A 73 -5.61 -18.73 3.26
C ALA A 73 -6.70 -19.49 4.03
N ASP A 74 -7.69 -20.07 3.32
CA ASP A 74 -8.70 -20.89 3.97
C ASP A 74 -8.07 -21.99 4.83
N GLY A 75 -8.41 -22.01 6.13
CA GLY A 75 -7.88 -22.95 7.12
C GLY A 75 -6.36 -22.92 7.34
N THR A 76 -5.70 -21.82 6.98
CA THR A 76 -4.25 -21.65 7.02
C THR A 76 -3.88 -20.34 7.72
N THR A 77 -2.97 -20.40 8.68
CA THR A 77 -2.47 -19.23 9.41
C THR A 77 -0.97 -19.09 9.27
N TYR A 78 -0.48 -17.87 9.49
CA TYR A 78 0.92 -17.53 9.40
C TYR A 78 1.30 -16.46 10.43
N ARG A 79 2.54 -16.43 10.91
CA ARG A 79 3.04 -15.37 11.79
C ARG A 79 3.47 -14.18 10.96
N TYR A 80 2.67 -13.12 10.97
CA TYR A 80 2.96 -11.86 10.31
C TYR A 80 3.71 -10.90 11.21
N TRP A 81 4.58 -10.10 10.61
CA TRP A 81 5.11 -8.87 11.17
C TRP A 81 4.50 -7.71 10.38
N THR A 82 3.96 -6.74 11.07
CA THR A 82 3.11 -5.75 10.41
C THR A 82 3.40 -4.32 10.87
N PHE A 83 3.03 -3.36 10.04
CA PHE A 83 2.79 -1.99 10.48
C PHE A 83 1.28 -1.84 10.74
N ASP A 84 0.90 -1.48 11.97
CA ASP A 84 -0.48 -1.29 12.46
C ASP A 84 -1.38 -2.53 12.26
N GLY A 85 -0.83 -3.74 12.46
CA GLY A 85 -1.59 -4.99 12.44
C GLY A 85 -2.16 -5.40 11.09
N LYS A 86 -1.77 -4.75 10.00
CA LYS A 86 -2.29 -4.97 8.65
C LYS A 86 -1.18 -5.09 7.60
N VAL A 87 -1.48 -5.80 6.51
CA VAL A 87 -0.62 -5.93 5.33
C VAL A 87 -1.44 -5.53 4.08
N PRO A 88 -0.91 -4.59 3.27
CA PRO A 88 0.25 -3.75 3.56
C PRO A 88 0.02 -2.84 4.76
N GLY A 89 1.07 -2.19 5.25
CA GLY A 89 0.99 -1.13 6.24
C GLY A 89 0.15 0.07 5.75
N PRO A 90 -0.09 1.10 6.59
CA PRO A 90 -0.91 2.26 6.23
C PRO A 90 -0.46 2.96 4.94
N PHE A 91 -1.42 3.41 4.12
CA PHE A 91 -1.11 4.32 3.01
C PHE A 91 -0.82 5.72 3.56
N VAL A 92 0.41 6.18 3.40
CA VAL A 92 0.79 7.54 3.81
C VAL A 92 0.60 8.51 2.65
N ARG A 93 0.00 9.66 2.91
CA ARG A 93 -0.24 10.70 1.90
C ARG A 93 0.26 12.05 2.39
N VAL A 94 1.28 12.57 1.72
CA VAL A 94 1.91 13.85 2.03
C VAL A 94 2.10 14.65 0.74
N ARG A 95 2.54 15.89 0.83
CA ARG A 95 2.77 16.77 -0.31
C ARG A 95 4.24 17.14 -0.44
N GLU A 96 4.67 17.40 -1.67
CA GLU A 96 5.94 17.99 -1.97
C GLU A 96 6.19 19.25 -1.11
N GLY A 97 7.36 19.29 -0.46
CA GLY A 97 7.75 20.35 0.44
C GLY A 97 7.30 20.18 1.90
N ASP A 98 6.47 19.18 2.22
CA ASP A 98 6.13 18.87 3.62
C ASP A 98 7.38 18.46 4.41
N THR A 99 7.38 18.83 5.68
CA THR A 99 8.29 18.29 6.68
C THR A 99 7.58 17.17 7.39
N VAL A 100 8.04 15.93 7.18
CA VAL A 100 7.37 14.73 7.69
C VAL A 100 8.15 14.18 8.88
N GLU A 101 7.48 14.08 10.01
CA GLU A 101 7.98 13.40 11.21
C GLU A 101 7.43 11.98 11.22
N ILE A 102 8.32 11.00 11.16
CA ILE A 102 7.97 9.58 11.33
C ILE A 102 8.27 9.19 12.77
N GLU A 103 7.29 8.60 13.43
CA GLU A 103 7.43 7.96 14.73
C GLU A 103 7.10 6.48 14.58
N LEU A 104 7.97 5.61 15.05
CA LEU A 104 7.78 4.17 15.04
C LEU A 104 7.88 3.64 16.46
N THR A 105 6.85 2.97 16.93
CA THR A 105 6.81 2.24 18.20
C THR A 105 6.86 0.75 17.89
N ASN A 106 7.82 0.05 18.47
CA ASN A 106 7.84 -1.40 18.43
C ASN A 106 7.08 -1.92 19.66
N ASP A 107 6.04 -2.72 19.41
CA ASP A 107 5.16 -3.26 20.47
C ASP A 107 5.95 -4.04 21.52
N ASP A 108 5.53 -3.96 22.79
CA ASP A 108 6.19 -4.65 23.92
C ASP A 108 6.22 -6.17 23.73
N ASP A 109 5.21 -6.74 23.05
CA ASP A 109 5.06 -8.18 22.80
C ASP A 109 5.81 -8.64 21.52
N SER A 110 6.45 -7.75 20.78
CA SER A 110 7.29 -8.11 19.64
C SER A 110 8.50 -8.93 20.09
N VAL A 111 8.91 -9.90 19.26
CA VAL A 111 10.12 -10.69 19.54
C VAL A 111 11.33 -10.17 18.73
N MET A 112 11.09 -9.36 17.70
CA MET A 112 12.12 -8.82 16.83
C MET A 112 12.29 -7.31 17.03
N ALA A 113 13.49 -6.82 16.71
CA ALA A 113 13.68 -5.40 16.48
C ALA A 113 13.10 -5.02 15.11
N HIS A 114 12.45 -3.86 15.02
CA HIS A 114 11.88 -3.35 13.79
C HIS A 114 12.33 -1.91 13.51
N ASN A 115 12.24 -1.50 12.26
CA ASN A 115 12.49 -0.12 11.84
C ASN A 115 11.63 0.22 10.62
N ILE A 116 11.83 1.42 10.05
CA ILE A 116 11.17 1.80 8.80
C ILE A 116 12.15 2.56 7.90
N ASP A 117 12.32 2.04 6.68
CA ASP A 117 13.00 2.67 5.55
C ASP A 117 11.94 3.16 4.57
N LEU A 118 11.95 4.44 4.20
CA LEU A 118 11.05 5.01 3.22
C LEU A 118 11.84 5.42 1.97
N HIS A 119 11.50 4.85 0.81
CA HIS A 119 12.11 5.22 -0.47
C HIS A 119 11.84 6.67 -0.90
N ALA A 120 10.90 7.36 -0.23
CA ALA A 120 10.65 8.79 -0.40
C ALA A 120 11.71 9.68 0.25
N VAL A 121 12.59 9.12 1.10
CA VAL A 121 13.57 9.87 1.89
C VAL A 121 14.87 10.02 1.11
N THR A 122 15.30 11.25 0.91
CA THR A 122 16.65 11.55 0.43
C THR A 122 17.59 11.67 1.65
N GLY A 123 18.25 10.59 1.98
CA GLY A 123 19.15 10.51 3.13
C GLY A 123 19.67 9.09 3.35
N PRO A 124 20.78 8.91 4.11
CA PRO A 124 21.33 7.58 4.37
C PRO A 124 20.31 6.65 5.01
N HIS A 125 20.18 5.43 4.47
CA HIS A 125 19.32 4.37 4.99
C HIS A 125 17.82 4.72 5.07
N GLY A 126 17.32 5.73 4.32
CA GLY A 126 15.89 6.06 4.21
C GLY A 126 15.13 6.27 5.54
N GLY A 127 15.83 6.46 6.65
CA GLY A 127 15.29 6.54 8.01
C GLY A 127 15.49 5.27 8.85
N GLY A 128 15.81 4.11 8.24
CA GLY A 128 15.88 2.83 8.92
C GLY A 128 16.84 2.79 10.11
N SER A 129 18.03 3.42 9.99
CA SER A 129 18.97 3.49 11.11
C SER A 129 18.48 4.37 12.26
N ALA A 130 17.67 5.40 11.97
CA ALA A 130 17.16 6.33 12.98
C ALA A 130 15.97 5.74 13.74
N THR A 131 15.25 4.80 13.12
CA THR A 131 14.03 4.20 13.66
C THR A 131 14.23 2.77 14.17
N MET A 132 15.48 2.28 14.26
CA MET A 132 15.74 0.96 14.83
C MET A 132 15.27 0.91 16.29
N ALA A 133 14.19 0.19 16.54
CA ALA A 133 13.52 0.07 17.83
C ALA A 133 13.50 -1.39 18.31
N LEU A 134 13.97 -1.62 19.53
CA LEU A 134 13.77 -2.86 20.24
C LEU A 134 12.31 -2.92 20.77
N PRO A 135 11.78 -4.12 21.15
CA PRO A 135 10.47 -4.23 21.78
C PRO A 135 10.27 -3.21 22.90
N GLY A 136 9.15 -2.50 22.90
CA GLY A 136 8.81 -1.43 23.84
C GLY A 136 9.45 -0.07 23.56
N GLU A 137 10.28 0.06 22.53
CA GLU A 137 10.93 1.33 22.20
C GLU A 137 10.15 2.12 21.13
N THR A 138 10.16 3.44 21.31
CA THR A 138 9.71 4.39 20.28
C THR A 138 10.91 5.18 19.75
N ARG A 139 10.98 5.31 18.43
CA ARG A 139 12.02 6.05 17.71
C ARG A 139 11.38 6.97 16.68
N SER A 140 12.03 8.09 16.39
CA SER A 140 11.52 9.04 15.41
C SER A 140 12.63 9.70 14.61
N PHE A 141 12.29 10.17 13.42
CA PHE A 141 13.11 11.07 12.62
C PHE A 141 12.22 11.97 11.78
N THR A 142 12.83 13.01 11.23
CA THR A 142 12.14 13.99 10.38
C THR A 142 12.85 14.09 9.05
N PHE A 143 12.08 14.14 7.95
CA PHE A 143 12.62 14.40 6.62
C PHE A 143 11.76 15.41 5.87
N LYS A 144 12.28 15.93 4.77
CA LYS A 144 11.55 16.78 3.84
C LYS A 144 11.14 15.98 2.61
N ALA A 145 9.87 15.98 2.27
CA ALA A 145 9.34 15.35 1.06
C ALA A 145 9.73 16.21 -0.16
N LEU A 146 10.79 15.81 -0.88
CA LEU A 146 11.40 16.63 -1.94
C LEU A 146 10.89 16.29 -3.34
N GLN A 147 10.50 15.05 -3.58
CA GLN A 147 10.20 14.53 -4.91
C GLN A 147 8.78 13.98 -4.96
N PRO A 148 7.90 14.48 -5.85
CA PRO A 148 6.60 13.86 -6.08
C PRO A 148 6.74 12.45 -6.65
N GLY A 149 5.95 11.52 -6.11
CA GLY A 149 5.98 10.11 -6.52
C GLY A 149 5.22 9.21 -5.57
N LEU A 150 5.05 7.96 -5.96
CA LEU A 150 4.54 6.90 -5.09
C LEU A 150 5.72 5.99 -4.74
N TYR A 151 6.01 5.82 -3.47
CA TYR A 151 7.20 5.14 -2.99
C TYR A 151 6.85 4.02 -2.02
N VAL A 152 7.62 2.94 -2.07
CA VAL A 152 7.53 1.88 -1.06
C VAL A 152 8.20 2.35 0.23
N TYR A 153 7.68 1.91 1.36
CA TYR A 153 8.39 1.85 2.62
C TYR A 153 8.38 0.41 3.14
N HIS A 154 9.37 0.03 3.92
CA HIS A 154 9.47 -1.32 4.49
C HIS A 154 10.36 -1.35 5.73
N CYS A 155 10.30 -2.44 6.48
CA CYS A 155 11.29 -2.70 7.52
C CYS A 155 12.64 -3.05 6.88
N ALA A 156 13.70 -2.41 7.35
CA ALA A 156 15.08 -2.62 6.89
C ALA A 156 15.99 -3.15 8.02
N THR A 157 15.42 -3.78 9.04
CA THR A 157 16.18 -4.53 10.04
C THR A 157 16.94 -5.70 9.39
N PRO A 158 18.16 -6.03 9.81
CA PRO A 158 18.96 -7.12 9.22
C PRO A 158 18.18 -8.43 9.07
N MET A 159 18.40 -9.07 7.92
CA MET A 159 17.55 -9.98 7.16
C MET A 159 16.32 -9.25 6.58
N VAL A 160 16.58 -8.11 5.94
CA VAL A 160 15.57 -7.23 5.36
C VAL A 160 14.50 -7.98 4.56
N ALA A 161 14.90 -8.91 3.70
CA ALA A 161 13.98 -9.71 2.89
C ALA A 161 13.00 -10.52 3.74
N GLN A 162 13.41 -11.01 4.91
CA GLN A 162 12.57 -11.72 5.86
C GLN A 162 11.47 -10.82 6.42
N HIS A 163 11.83 -9.62 6.89
CA HIS A 163 10.87 -8.66 7.42
C HIS A 163 9.83 -8.26 6.36
N ILE A 164 10.25 -8.06 5.12
CA ILE A 164 9.36 -7.76 4.01
C ILE A 164 8.43 -8.95 3.71
N ALA A 165 8.98 -10.18 3.61
CA ALA A 165 8.19 -11.39 3.34
C ALA A 165 7.14 -11.66 4.43
N ASN A 166 7.42 -11.26 5.68
CA ASN A 166 6.48 -11.40 6.79
C ASN A 166 5.41 -10.29 6.83
N GLY A 167 5.43 -9.33 5.90
CA GLY A 167 4.34 -8.36 5.74
C GLY A 167 4.70 -6.90 5.99
N MET A 168 5.97 -6.58 6.34
CA MET A 168 6.37 -5.23 6.71
C MET A 168 6.71 -4.35 5.51
N TYR A 169 5.70 -3.95 4.77
CA TYR A 169 5.80 -3.02 3.63
C TYR A 169 4.52 -2.20 3.47
N GLY A 170 4.62 -1.06 2.79
CA GLY A 170 3.51 -0.19 2.45
C GLY A 170 3.90 0.87 1.43
N LEU A 171 3.00 1.85 1.18
CA LEU A 171 3.23 2.95 0.23
C LEU A 171 3.11 4.31 0.91
N ILE A 172 3.98 5.21 0.49
CA ILE A 172 3.89 6.65 0.75
C ILE A 172 3.75 7.40 -0.58
N LEU A 173 2.69 8.18 -0.70
CA LEU A 173 2.44 9.09 -1.81
C LEU A 173 2.92 10.49 -1.42
N VAL A 174 3.87 11.02 -2.19
CA VAL A 174 4.23 12.44 -2.17
C VAL A 174 3.51 13.11 -3.33
N GLU A 175 2.40 13.79 -3.05
CA GLU A 175 1.66 14.52 -4.08
C GLU A 175 2.48 15.71 -4.60
N PRO A 176 2.44 16.01 -5.91
CA PRO A 176 2.98 17.26 -6.43
C PRO A 176 2.24 18.48 -5.82
N GLU A 177 2.85 19.65 -5.82
CA GLU A 177 2.29 20.89 -5.26
C GLU A 177 0.85 21.16 -5.77
N GLY A 178 0.58 20.89 -7.05
CA GLY A 178 -0.73 21.06 -7.67
C GLY A 178 -1.76 19.97 -7.31
N GLY A 179 -1.36 18.92 -6.62
CA GLY A 179 -2.15 17.71 -6.39
C GLY A 179 -2.22 16.82 -7.64
N LEU A 180 -2.91 15.69 -7.53
CA LEU A 180 -3.23 14.81 -8.65
C LEU A 180 -4.58 15.19 -9.27
N PRO A 181 -4.81 14.89 -10.57
CA PRO A 181 -6.14 15.01 -11.18
C PRO A 181 -7.18 14.25 -10.35
N ALA A 182 -8.40 14.82 -10.23
CA ALA A 182 -9.49 14.15 -9.52
C ALA A 182 -9.91 12.87 -10.27
N VAL A 183 -10.23 11.83 -9.51
CA VAL A 183 -10.81 10.57 -9.98
C VAL A 183 -11.99 10.18 -9.11
N ASP A 184 -12.84 9.27 -9.58
CA ASP A 184 -14.03 8.84 -8.84
C ASP A 184 -13.72 7.79 -7.78
N ARG A 185 -12.69 6.94 -8.04
CA ARG A 185 -12.26 5.86 -7.16
C ARG A 185 -10.74 5.82 -7.03
N GLU A 186 -10.27 5.59 -5.82
CA GLU A 186 -8.86 5.31 -5.53
C GLU A 186 -8.76 3.97 -4.80
N PHE A 187 -7.80 3.14 -5.22
CA PHE A 187 -7.52 1.85 -4.59
C PHE A 187 -6.05 1.69 -4.27
N TYR A 188 -5.76 1.08 -3.13
CA TYR A 188 -4.45 0.73 -2.63
C TYR A 188 -4.24 -0.78 -2.73
N VAL A 189 -3.35 -1.20 -3.61
CA VAL A 189 -3.07 -2.62 -3.87
C VAL A 189 -1.56 -2.87 -3.83
N MET A 190 -1.13 -3.81 -3.03
CA MET A 190 0.27 -4.24 -3.00
C MET A 190 0.39 -5.75 -3.16
N GLN A 191 1.37 -6.15 -3.98
CA GLN A 191 1.79 -7.54 -4.13
C GLN A 191 2.91 -7.87 -3.14
N GLY A 192 2.81 -9.04 -2.51
CA GLY A 192 3.83 -9.63 -1.64
C GLY A 192 4.02 -11.12 -1.89
N GLU A 193 5.02 -11.67 -1.25
CA GLU A 193 5.43 -13.07 -1.34
C GLU A 193 5.56 -13.64 0.07
N ILE A 194 5.10 -14.89 0.28
CA ILE A 194 5.25 -15.57 1.57
C ILE A 194 5.93 -16.92 1.33
N TYR A 195 6.93 -17.19 2.16
CA TYR A 195 7.82 -18.32 2.06
C TYR A 195 7.62 -19.23 3.26
N THR A 196 7.09 -20.44 3.04
CA THR A 196 6.79 -21.39 4.11
C THR A 196 7.49 -22.73 3.91
N GLU A 197 7.87 -23.39 5.01
CA GLU A 197 8.42 -24.75 4.96
C GLU A 197 7.41 -25.70 4.34
N GLU A 198 6.16 -25.58 4.71
CA GLU A 198 5.06 -26.37 4.20
C GLU A 198 4.70 -25.93 2.78
N ALA A 199 4.28 -26.90 1.97
CA ALA A 199 3.83 -26.66 0.60
C ALA A 199 2.53 -25.84 0.57
N HIS A 200 2.34 -25.08 -0.51
CA HIS A 200 1.11 -24.36 -0.79
C HIS A 200 -0.15 -25.25 -0.60
N GLY A 201 -1.13 -24.73 0.12
CA GLY A 201 -2.40 -25.42 0.39
C GLY A 201 -2.40 -26.31 1.65
N THR A 202 -1.26 -26.44 2.35
CA THR A 202 -1.21 -27.10 3.66
C THR A 202 -2.06 -26.33 4.67
N LYS A 203 -2.86 -27.06 5.47
CA LYS A 203 -3.73 -26.47 6.50
C LYS A 203 -3.01 -26.37 7.84
N GLY A 204 -3.45 -25.42 8.66
CA GLY A 204 -2.90 -25.15 9.98
C GLY A 204 -1.96 -23.94 9.98
N GLU A 205 -1.19 -23.82 11.04
CA GLU A 205 -0.16 -22.78 11.18
C GLU A 205 1.07 -23.17 10.36
N LEU A 206 1.51 -22.26 9.48
CA LEU A 206 2.67 -22.46 8.63
C LEU A 206 3.92 -21.82 9.22
N THR A 207 5.05 -22.44 8.96
CA THR A 207 6.36 -22.01 9.42
C THR A 207 7.09 -21.25 8.32
N GLU A 208 7.71 -20.14 8.66
CA GLU A 208 8.59 -19.39 7.75
C GLU A 208 9.76 -20.25 7.25
N SER A 209 10.10 -20.11 5.96
CA SER A 209 11.25 -20.77 5.33
C SER A 209 12.29 -19.78 4.83
N ILE A 210 13.39 -19.68 5.55
CA ILE A 210 14.53 -18.85 5.15
C ILE A 210 15.25 -19.46 3.93
N GLU A 211 15.31 -20.78 3.82
CA GLU A 211 15.91 -21.44 2.66
C GLU A 211 15.18 -21.07 1.37
N LYS A 212 13.84 -21.23 1.35
CA LYS A 212 13.03 -20.85 0.18
C LYS A 212 13.07 -19.35 -0.10
N LEU A 213 13.17 -18.50 0.94
CA LEU A 213 13.32 -17.06 0.78
C LEU A 213 14.61 -16.72 0.03
N LEU A 214 15.74 -17.31 0.41
CA LEU A 214 17.04 -17.12 -0.24
C LEU A 214 17.09 -17.71 -1.65
N ASP A 215 16.37 -18.80 -1.88
CA ASP A 215 16.22 -19.45 -3.18
C ASP A 215 15.15 -18.80 -4.06
N GLU A 216 14.49 -17.76 -3.56
CA GLU A 216 13.42 -17.04 -4.25
C GLU A 216 12.25 -17.93 -4.71
N GLN A 217 11.86 -18.90 -3.87
CA GLN A 217 10.79 -19.87 -4.16
C GLN A 217 9.61 -19.73 -3.19
N PRO A 218 8.78 -18.67 -3.31
CA PRO A 218 7.64 -18.48 -2.44
C PRO A 218 6.55 -19.54 -2.68
N GLU A 219 5.90 -19.95 -1.61
CA GLU A 219 4.72 -20.84 -1.67
C GLU A 219 3.44 -20.07 -1.94
N TYR A 220 3.34 -18.82 -1.45
CA TYR A 220 2.18 -17.96 -1.68
C TYR A 220 2.61 -16.65 -2.34
N TYR A 221 1.74 -16.16 -3.21
CA TYR A 221 1.76 -14.80 -3.72
C TYR A 221 0.44 -14.13 -3.31
N VAL A 222 0.49 -12.92 -2.83
CA VAL A 222 -0.69 -12.29 -2.23
C VAL A 222 -0.86 -10.85 -2.70
N PHE A 223 -2.11 -10.43 -2.87
CA PHE A 223 -2.47 -9.02 -2.79
C PHE A 223 -2.90 -8.72 -1.35
N ASN A 224 -2.52 -7.56 -0.82
CA ASN A 224 -2.94 -7.04 0.47
C ASN A 224 -2.93 -8.09 1.62
N GLY A 225 -1.86 -8.88 1.68
CA GLY A 225 -1.46 -9.66 2.85
C GLY A 225 -1.92 -11.10 2.90
N ALA A 226 -2.95 -11.52 2.15
CA ALA A 226 -3.44 -12.90 2.18
C ALA A 226 -3.85 -13.40 0.80
N ALA A 227 -3.89 -14.72 0.63
CA ALA A 227 -4.45 -15.33 -0.57
C ALA A 227 -5.91 -14.93 -0.74
N ASP A 228 -6.28 -14.58 -1.96
CA ASP A 228 -7.63 -14.15 -2.32
C ASP A 228 -8.19 -12.96 -1.50
N ALA A 229 -7.30 -12.14 -0.91
CA ALA A 229 -7.67 -11.03 -0.02
C ALA A 229 -8.60 -9.99 -0.67
N LEU A 230 -8.51 -9.81 -1.99
CA LEU A 230 -9.33 -8.87 -2.76
C LEU A 230 -10.48 -9.59 -3.50
N MET A 231 -11.05 -10.63 -2.89
CA MET A 231 -12.17 -11.41 -3.40
C MET A 231 -13.41 -11.26 -2.51
N GLY A 232 -14.56 -11.73 -2.99
CA GLY A 232 -15.80 -11.75 -2.22
C GLY A 232 -16.20 -10.36 -1.71
N ASP A 233 -16.40 -10.22 -0.40
CA ASP A 233 -16.80 -8.96 0.23
C ASP A 233 -15.72 -7.86 0.15
N ASN A 234 -14.46 -8.27 0.03
CA ASN A 234 -13.32 -7.37 -0.11
C ASN A 234 -12.99 -7.01 -1.57
N ALA A 235 -13.77 -7.49 -2.54
CA ALA A 235 -13.62 -7.11 -3.95
C ALA A 235 -13.71 -5.59 -4.11
N LEU A 236 -12.88 -5.03 -5.00
CA LEU A 236 -12.95 -3.65 -5.39
C LEU A 236 -14.31 -3.39 -6.07
N LYS A 237 -14.89 -2.20 -5.87
CA LYS A 237 -16.21 -1.86 -6.43
C LYS A 237 -16.15 -0.52 -7.15
N ALA A 238 -16.67 -0.48 -8.37
CA ALA A 238 -16.83 0.73 -9.16
C ALA A 238 -18.10 0.67 -9.98
N LYS A 239 -18.43 1.77 -10.67
CA LYS A 239 -19.50 1.83 -11.66
C LYS A 239 -18.90 2.12 -13.04
N THR A 240 -19.67 1.75 -14.07
CA THR A 240 -19.30 2.10 -15.45
C THR A 240 -19.04 3.61 -15.56
N ASP A 241 -18.06 3.97 -16.39
CA ASP A 241 -17.62 5.34 -16.70
C ASP A 241 -16.97 6.09 -15.50
N GLU A 242 -16.89 5.52 -14.29
CA GLU A 242 -16.07 6.08 -13.21
C GLU A 242 -14.57 5.99 -13.57
N THR A 243 -13.85 7.06 -13.34
CA THR A 243 -12.38 7.06 -13.44
C THR A 243 -11.80 6.41 -12.20
N ILE A 244 -11.08 5.33 -12.39
CA ILE A 244 -10.47 4.51 -11.35
C ILE A 244 -8.96 4.78 -11.34
N ARG A 245 -8.39 4.99 -10.17
CA ARG A 245 -6.95 5.05 -9.93
C ARG A 245 -6.54 3.93 -9.01
N VAL A 246 -5.54 3.15 -9.41
CA VAL A 246 -4.91 2.15 -8.56
C VAL A 246 -3.49 2.58 -8.22
N TYR A 247 -3.21 2.75 -6.95
CA TYR A 247 -1.87 2.87 -6.40
C TYR A 247 -1.33 1.45 -6.20
N PHE A 248 -0.48 1.02 -7.11
CA PHE A 248 0.03 -0.34 -7.12
C PHE A 248 1.49 -0.38 -6.70
N GLY A 249 1.82 -1.26 -5.73
CA GLY A 249 3.19 -1.47 -5.27
C GLY A 249 3.56 -2.94 -5.16
N VAL A 250 4.86 -3.21 -5.20
CA VAL A 250 5.42 -4.54 -4.97
C VAL A 250 6.34 -4.48 -3.77
N GLY A 251 5.87 -5.02 -2.63
CA GLY A 251 6.73 -5.25 -1.46
C GLY A 251 7.81 -6.28 -1.79
N GLY A 252 7.44 -7.32 -2.46
CA GLY A 252 8.33 -8.40 -2.86
C GLY A 252 8.50 -9.44 -1.74
N PRO A 253 9.74 -9.79 -1.37
CA PRO A 253 10.98 -9.06 -1.64
C PRO A 253 11.68 -9.35 -2.98
N ASN A 254 11.35 -10.45 -3.68
CA ASN A 254 12.19 -10.97 -4.76
C ASN A 254 11.57 -10.88 -6.16
N LYS A 255 10.25 -11.00 -6.30
CA LYS A 255 9.59 -11.18 -7.60
C LYS A 255 8.99 -9.89 -8.15
N THR A 256 9.36 -9.58 -9.38
CA THR A 256 8.73 -8.53 -10.20
C THR A 256 7.29 -8.89 -10.53
N SER A 257 6.38 -7.91 -10.54
CA SER A 257 5.01 -8.05 -11.00
C SER A 257 4.87 -7.64 -12.46
N SER A 258 4.03 -8.36 -13.20
CA SER A 258 3.47 -7.94 -14.49
C SER A 258 2.00 -7.62 -14.27
N PHE A 259 1.69 -6.49 -13.61
CA PHE A 259 0.34 -6.14 -13.17
C PHE A 259 -0.57 -5.85 -14.36
N HIS A 260 -1.73 -6.50 -14.36
CA HIS A 260 -2.76 -6.37 -15.38
C HIS A 260 -4.16 -6.46 -14.75
N VAL A 261 -5.12 -5.80 -15.35
CA VAL A 261 -6.55 -5.97 -15.07
C VAL A 261 -7.19 -6.63 -16.29
N ILE A 262 -7.54 -7.91 -16.18
CA ILE A 262 -8.12 -8.66 -17.29
C ILE A 262 -9.44 -8.03 -17.70
N GLY A 263 -9.52 -7.60 -18.96
CA GLY A 263 -10.66 -6.90 -19.53
C GLY A 263 -10.46 -5.40 -19.68
N GLU A 264 -9.31 -4.85 -19.24
CA GLU A 264 -9.01 -3.42 -19.27
C GLU A 264 -7.72 -3.08 -19.99
N ILE A 265 -7.68 -1.85 -20.50
CA ILE A 265 -6.51 -1.13 -21.01
C ILE A 265 -6.37 0.14 -20.17
N PHE A 266 -5.21 0.33 -19.54
CA PHE A 266 -4.97 1.52 -18.72
C PHE A 266 -4.89 2.78 -19.60
N ASP A 267 -5.80 3.74 -19.37
CA ASP A 267 -5.79 5.04 -20.07
C ASP A 267 -4.52 5.82 -19.78
N LYS A 268 -4.01 5.71 -18.53
CA LYS A 268 -2.78 6.34 -18.09
C LYS A 268 -1.99 5.44 -17.17
N VAL A 269 -0.68 5.44 -17.37
CA VAL A 269 0.28 4.78 -16.49
C VAL A 269 1.37 5.78 -16.10
N TYR A 270 1.45 6.09 -14.83
CA TYR A 270 2.58 6.78 -14.22
C TYR A 270 3.65 5.72 -13.94
N ASN A 271 4.45 5.44 -14.96
CA ASN A 271 5.43 4.36 -14.95
C ASN A 271 6.50 4.62 -13.88
N LEU A 272 6.90 3.56 -13.15
CA LEU A 272 7.79 3.65 -11.99
C LEU A 272 7.34 4.71 -10.97
N ALA A 273 6.03 4.98 -10.94
CA ALA A 273 5.39 5.95 -10.04
C ALA A 273 5.91 7.39 -10.14
N SER A 274 6.52 7.77 -11.27
CA SER A 274 6.95 9.15 -11.52
C SER A 274 5.73 10.03 -11.77
N LEU A 275 5.43 10.95 -10.86
CA LEU A 275 4.28 11.86 -10.98
C LEU A 275 4.61 13.17 -11.68
N THR A 276 5.88 13.41 -12.04
CA THR A 276 6.36 14.58 -12.77
C THR A 276 6.61 14.30 -14.25
N ALA A 277 6.72 13.04 -14.66
CA ALA A 277 6.80 12.63 -16.04
C ALA A 277 5.41 12.56 -16.68
N ALA A 278 5.34 12.73 -18.01
CA ALA A 278 4.11 12.46 -18.75
C ALA A 278 3.75 10.96 -18.61
N PRO A 279 2.49 10.61 -18.29
CA PRO A 279 2.07 9.22 -18.23
C PRO A 279 2.11 8.58 -19.61
N LEU A 280 2.34 7.26 -19.64
CA LEU A 280 2.08 6.45 -20.83
C LEU A 280 0.56 6.30 -20.99
N THR A 281 0.10 6.08 -22.23
CA THR A 281 -1.31 5.87 -22.55
C THR A 281 -1.53 4.53 -23.25
N ASP A 282 -2.73 4.00 -23.14
CA ASP A 282 -3.18 2.78 -23.85
C ASP A 282 -2.29 1.55 -23.55
N VAL A 283 -1.99 1.33 -22.27
CA VAL A 283 -1.09 0.27 -21.79
C VAL A 283 -1.87 -0.88 -21.19
N GLN A 284 -1.63 -2.10 -21.66
CA GLN A 284 -2.34 -3.29 -21.16
C GLN A 284 -1.76 -3.88 -19.87
N THR A 285 -0.43 -3.86 -19.70
CA THR A 285 0.29 -4.52 -18.60
C THR A 285 1.50 -3.70 -18.22
N ILE A 286 1.78 -3.57 -16.94
CA ILE A 286 2.93 -2.83 -16.42
C ILE A 286 3.88 -3.72 -15.66
N THR A 287 5.16 -3.42 -15.75
CA THR A 287 6.20 -4.09 -14.95
C THR A 287 6.53 -3.25 -13.72
N VAL A 288 6.40 -3.85 -12.55
CA VAL A 288 6.76 -3.21 -11.28
C VAL A 288 7.75 -4.11 -10.53
N PRO A 289 8.99 -3.63 -10.34
CA PRO A 289 10.02 -4.42 -9.64
C PRO A 289 9.73 -4.51 -8.13
N PRO A 290 10.37 -5.44 -7.41
CA PRO A 290 10.39 -5.44 -5.94
C PRO A 290 10.86 -4.08 -5.39
N GLY A 291 10.19 -3.57 -4.36
CA GLY A 291 10.47 -2.24 -3.82
C GLY A 291 10.06 -1.08 -4.73
N GLY A 292 9.32 -1.36 -5.79
CA GLY A 292 8.82 -0.37 -6.75
C GLY A 292 7.31 -0.19 -6.68
N ALA A 293 6.84 0.86 -7.40
CA ALA A 293 5.42 1.17 -7.50
C ALA A 293 5.06 1.73 -8.88
N ALA A 294 3.78 1.79 -9.20
CA ALA A 294 3.21 2.50 -10.34
C ALA A 294 1.81 3.01 -9.98
N VAL A 295 1.35 4.02 -10.71
CA VAL A 295 -0.05 4.46 -10.63
C VAL A 295 -0.69 4.23 -11.99
N VAL A 296 -1.85 3.58 -12.01
CA VAL A 296 -2.63 3.38 -13.23
C VAL A 296 -3.99 4.03 -13.09
N GLU A 297 -4.49 4.61 -14.20
CA GLU A 297 -5.84 5.16 -14.31
C GLU A 297 -6.53 4.55 -15.51
N PHE A 298 -7.81 4.20 -15.35
CA PHE A 298 -8.67 3.66 -16.41
C PHE A 298 -10.14 3.90 -16.12
N LYS A 299 -10.99 3.68 -17.11
CA LYS A 299 -12.44 3.65 -16.98
C LYS A 299 -12.94 2.30 -17.46
N ALA A 300 -13.76 1.63 -16.65
CA ALA A 300 -14.42 0.42 -17.06
C ALA A 300 -15.77 0.77 -17.70
N GLU A 301 -15.90 0.67 -19.01
CA GLU A 301 -17.12 1.05 -19.77
C GLU A 301 -18.16 -0.07 -19.78
N VAL A 302 -17.76 -1.31 -19.54
CA VAL A 302 -18.66 -2.48 -19.56
C VAL A 302 -18.86 -3.00 -18.14
N PRO A 303 -20.11 -3.26 -17.70
CA PRO A 303 -20.33 -3.83 -16.36
C PRO A 303 -19.87 -5.28 -16.31
N GLY A 304 -19.40 -5.72 -15.13
CA GLY A 304 -18.97 -7.10 -14.90
C GLY A 304 -17.80 -7.22 -13.93
N PRO A 305 -17.34 -8.44 -13.69
CA PRO A 305 -16.15 -8.72 -12.88
C PRO A 305 -14.89 -8.65 -13.76
N TYR A 306 -13.95 -7.80 -13.35
CA TYR A 306 -12.60 -7.70 -13.91
C TYR A 306 -11.61 -8.33 -12.93
N VAL A 307 -10.60 -9.03 -13.44
CA VAL A 307 -9.66 -9.76 -12.58
C VAL A 307 -8.32 -9.05 -12.53
N LEU A 308 -7.91 -8.65 -11.34
CA LEU A 308 -6.57 -8.14 -11.07
C LEU A 308 -5.62 -9.33 -10.97
N VAL A 309 -4.54 -9.29 -11.73
CA VAL A 309 -3.53 -10.36 -11.76
C VAL A 309 -2.12 -9.81 -11.88
N ASP A 310 -1.15 -10.60 -11.47
CA ASP A 310 0.18 -10.61 -12.07
C ASP A 310 0.11 -11.57 -13.28
N HIS A 311 0.52 -11.11 -14.47
CA HIS A 311 0.39 -11.92 -15.68
C HIS A 311 1.39 -13.09 -15.77
N ALA A 312 2.21 -13.31 -14.74
CA ALA A 312 2.81 -14.60 -14.43
C ALA A 312 1.71 -15.50 -13.80
N LEU A 313 0.75 -15.95 -14.62
CA LEU A 313 -0.57 -16.44 -14.23
C LEU A 313 -0.57 -17.63 -13.28
N SER A 314 0.49 -18.44 -13.24
CA SER A 314 0.62 -19.51 -12.22
C SER A 314 0.62 -18.98 -10.78
N ARG A 315 0.86 -17.66 -10.58
CA ARG A 315 0.78 -17.02 -9.27
C ARG A 315 -0.67 -16.84 -8.80
N ALA A 316 -1.61 -16.74 -9.72
CA ALA A 316 -3.04 -16.69 -9.39
C ALA A 316 -3.51 -17.97 -8.68
N ASP A 317 -2.97 -19.13 -9.09
CA ASP A 317 -3.25 -20.43 -8.45
C ASP A 317 -2.57 -20.57 -7.07
N ARG A 318 -1.70 -19.63 -6.73
CA ARG A 318 -1.01 -19.53 -5.42
C ARG A 318 -1.53 -18.38 -4.56
N GLY A 319 -2.69 -17.81 -4.91
CA GLY A 319 -3.40 -16.80 -4.10
C GLY A 319 -3.37 -15.37 -4.62
N LEU A 320 -2.67 -15.09 -5.76
CA LEU A 320 -2.49 -13.74 -6.28
C LEU A 320 -3.57 -13.38 -7.30
N LYS A 321 -4.75 -13.06 -6.83
CA LYS A 321 -5.85 -12.54 -7.66
C LYS A 321 -6.77 -11.62 -6.85
N GLY A 322 -7.42 -10.71 -7.56
CA GLY A 322 -8.44 -9.83 -6.99
C GLY A 322 -9.55 -9.60 -7.99
N ILE A 323 -10.70 -9.13 -7.52
CA ILE A 323 -11.83 -8.76 -8.36
C ILE A 323 -12.11 -7.27 -8.24
N LEU A 324 -12.29 -6.62 -9.39
CA LEU A 324 -12.97 -5.32 -9.50
C LEU A 324 -14.37 -5.61 -10.05
N GLN A 325 -15.39 -5.45 -9.22
CA GLN A 325 -16.78 -5.56 -9.61
C GLN A 325 -17.27 -4.20 -10.12
N VAL A 326 -17.61 -4.13 -11.40
CA VAL A 326 -18.15 -2.92 -12.04
C VAL A 326 -19.66 -3.08 -12.23
N GLU A 327 -20.41 -2.13 -11.69
CA GLU A 327 -21.87 -2.08 -11.81
C GLU A 327 -22.28 -1.03 -12.84
N GLY A 328 -23.29 -1.32 -13.65
CA GLY A 328 -23.80 -0.37 -14.64
C GLY A 328 -24.74 -1.02 -15.65
N PRO A 329 -25.23 -0.22 -16.61
CA PRO A 329 -26.03 -0.75 -17.72
C PRO A 329 -25.18 -1.56 -18.69
N ASP A 330 -25.77 -2.59 -19.30
CA ASP A 330 -25.12 -3.35 -20.35
C ASP A 330 -24.72 -2.46 -21.54
N ARG A 331 -23.57 -2.79 -22.13
CA ARG A 331 -22.98 -2.07 -23.26
C ARG A 331 -22.72 -3.03 -24.45
N PRO A 332 -23.80 -3.56 -25.07
CA PRO A 332 -23.66 -4.52 -26.18
C PRO A 332 -23.02 -3.92 -27.44
N ASP A 333 -22.94 -2.58 -27.50
CA ASP A 333 -22.20 -1.81 -28.52
C ASP A 333 -20.68 -1.95 -28.37
N LEU A 334 -20.17 -2.20 -27.14
CA LEU A 334 -18.74 -2.36 -26.84
C LEU A 334 -18.36 -3.82 -26.67
N PHE A 335 -19.19 -4.61 -25.97
CA PHE A 335 -18.94 -6.02 -25.71
C PHE A 335 -20.23 -6.82 -25.83
N HIS A 336 -20.25 -7.76 -26.77
CA HIS A 336 -21.41 -8.61 -27.03
C HIS A 336 -21.00 -10.07 -27.14
N VAL A 337 -21.65 -10.94 -26.34
CA VAL A 337 -21.50 -12.37 -26.43
C VAL A 337 -22.65 -12.89 -27.34
N ALA A 338 -22.31 -13.54 -28.45
CA ALA A 338 -23.28 -14.13 -29.32
C ALA A 338 -24.11 -15.21 -28.56
N PRO A 339 -25.42 -15.31 -28.80
CA PRO A 339 -26.25 -16.37 -28.20
C PRO A 339 -25.66 -17.76 -28.47
N ASP A 340 -25.66 -18.61 -27.45
CA ASP A 340 -25.24 -20.02 -27.61
C ASP A 340 -26.29 -20.79 -28.42
N GLU A 341 -26.05 -20.90 -29.73
CA GLU A 341 -26.98 -21.60 -30.65
C GLU A 341 -27.13 -23.09 -30.31
N THR A 342 -26.20 -23.68 -29.53
CA THR A 342 -26.28 -25.11 -29.15
C THR A 342 -27.40 -25.40 -28.15
N LYS A 343 -27.82 -24.39 -27.36
CA LYS A 343 -28.93 -24.52 -26.40
C LYS A 343 -30.32 -24.37 -27.03
N ALA A 344 -30.42 -23.77 -28.22
CA ALA A 344 -31.70 -23.61 -28.93
C ALA A 344 -32.18 -24.89 -29.65
N ALA A 345 -31.33 -25.91 -29.85
CA ALA A 345 -31.65 -27.15 -30.57
C ALA A 345 -32.21 -28.26 -29.65
N HIS A 346 -32.43 -28.04 -28.37
CA HIS A 346 -32.88 -29.02 -27.39
C HIS A 346 -34.17 -28.63 -26.63
N ASN A 347 -34.97 -27.69 -27.16
CA ASN A 347 -36.32 -27.40 -26.66
C ASN A 347 -37.39 -27.85 -27.65
#